data_90eecc39b5ad402e7a7788b458324dca
#
_entry.id   90eecc39b5ad402e7a7788b458324dca
#
_cell.length_a   1.000
_cell.length_b   1.000
_cell.length_c   1.000
_cell.angle_alpha   90.00
_cell.angle_beta   90.00
_cell.angle_gamma   90.00
#
_symmetry.space_group_name_H-M   'P 1'
#
loop_
_entity.id
_entity.type
_entity.pdbx_description
1 polymer ?
#
loop_
_entity_poly.entity_id
_entity_poly.type
_entity_poly.pdbx_seq_one_letter_code
_entity_poly.pdbx_strand_id
1 'polypeptide(L)'
;MAPIQGFGDHGSVGRNNQGVDMTANVNLRIGEREVELGFVPATVGQGGIDVSGLLAKAGVVTLDPGFVNTAACSSAITYIDGDAGILRYRGYPIEQLAQKSSFLEVSYLLIYGELPTADALAGFADRIKTHTLLNEELKRFFDGFPRDAHPMPVLASAVSAISTFYQDSLDPMDPAHVELSTIRLLAKLPTIAAYAYKKSIGQPFLYPDNSHNLIENFLWMTFGLP
;
A
#
# COMPACT_ATOMS: atom_id res chain seq x y z
N MET A 1 25.13 -13.42 1.62
CA MET A 1 23.81 -13.28 1.00
C MET A 1 24.06 -12.95 -0.47
N ALA A 2 23.67 -13.82 -1.41
CA ALA A 2 23.91 -13.56 -2.83
C ALA A 2 22.94 -12.46 -3.30
N PRO A 3 23.37 -11.45 -4.09
CA PRO A 3 22.49 -10.44 -4.60
C PRO A 3 21.43 -11.07 -5.50
N ILE A 4 20.20 -10.63 -5.35
CA ILE A 4 19.10 -10.94 -6.28
C ILE A 4 19.50 -10.29 -7.60
N GLN A 5 19.68 -11.08 -8.66
CA GLN A 5 20.01 -10.54 -9.99
C GLN A 5 18.86 -9.64 -10.45
N GLY A 6 19.17 -8.36 -10.65
CA GLY A 6 18.26 -7.40 -11.27
C GLY A 6 17.90 -7.88 -12.67
N PHE A 7 16.65 -7.69 -13.05
CA PHE A 7 16.20 -7.95 -14.43
C PHE A 7 16.97 -7.02 -15.37
N GLY A 8 17.79 -7.64 -16.22
CA GLY A 8 18.42 -6.95 -17.35
C GLY A 8 17.34 -6.37 -18.27
N ASP A 9 17.69 -5.23 -18.81
CA ASP A 9 16.99 -4.47 -19.84
C ASP A 9 16.47 -5.41 -20.96
N HIS A 10 15.17 -5.72 -20.95
CA HIS A 10 14.49 -6.36 -22.06
C HIS A 10 13.77 -5.29 -22.87
N GLY A 11 14.55 -4.57 -23.66
CA GLY A 11 14.03 -3.84 -24.81
C GLY A 11 13.40 -4.81 -25.81
N SER A 12 12.12 -5.05 -25.68
CA SER A 12 11.24 -5.42 -26.78
C SER A 12 9.84 -4.98 -26.41
N VAL A 13 9.34 -3.97 -27.11
CA VAL A 13 7.93 -3.61 -27.15
C VAL A 13 7.19 -4.85 -27.65
N GLY A 14 6.71 -5.68 -26.71
CA GLY A 14 6.00 -6.91 -26.98
C GLY A 14 4.57 -6.61 -27.44
N ARG A 15 4.13 -7.19 -28.53
CA ARG A 15 2.71 -7.30 -28.85
C ARG A 15 2.04 -8.13 -27.76
N ASN A 16 0.91 -7.65 -27.21
CA ASN A 16 0.06 -8.54 -26.42
C ASN A 16 -0.48 -9.64 -27.33
N ASN A 17 -0.94 -10.77 -26.75
CA ASN A 17 -1.45 -11.93 -27.50
C ASN A 17 -2.67 -11.63 -28.40
N GLN A 18 -3.14 -10.38 -28.54
CA GLN A 18 -4.30 -9.97 -29.31
C GLN A 18 -3.95 -8.98 -30.44
N GLY A 19 -2.67 -8.71 -30.71
CA GLY A 19 -2.25 -7.95 -31.90
C GLY A 19 -2.59 -6.45 -31.90
N VAL A 20 -2.90 -5.88 -30.75
CA VAL A 20 -3.13 -4.42 -30.63
C VAL A 20 -1.78 -3.70 -30.69
N ASP A 21 -1.65 -2.74 -31.60
CA ASP A 21 -0.50 -1.85 -31.64
C ASP A 21 -0.51 -0.94 -30.39
N MET A 22 0.49 -1.11 -29.54
CA MET A 22 0.59 -0.45 -28.22
C MET A 22 0.90 1.05 -28.32
N THR A 23 1.03 1.60 -29.53
CA THR A 23 1.32 3.02 -29.78
C THR A 23 0.18 3.77 -30.49
N ALA A 24 -0.88 3.07 -30.88
CA ALA A 24 -1.98 3.66 -31.66
C ALA A 24 -3.01 4.33 -30.74
N ASN A 25 -3.44 5.53 -31.11
CA ASN A 25 -4.62 6.16 -30.51
C ASN A 25 -5.89 5.38 -30.86
N VAL A 26 -6.89 5.48 -30.01
CA VAL A 26 -8.19 4.82 -30.19
C VAL A 26 -9.20 5.85 -30.69
N ASN A 27 -9.88 5.54 -31.78
CA ASN A 27 -10.96 6.37 -32.31
C ASN A 27 -12.32 5.86 -31.77
N LEU A 28 -13.00 6.71 -30.99
CA LEU A 28 -14.35 6.46 -30.49
C LEU A 28 -15.38 7.17 -31.37
N ARG A 29 -16.27 6.41 -32.00
CA ARG A 29 -17.35 6.98 -32.81
C ARG A 29 -18.64 7.05 -32.01
N ILE A 30 -19.22 8.25 -31.93
CA ILE A 30 -20.49 8.52 -31.24
C ILE A 30 -21.44 9.19 -32.23
N GLY A 31 -22.31 8.41 -32.87
CA GLY A 31 -23.14 8.85 -33.98
C GLY A 31 -22.27 9.25 -35.17
N GLU A 32 -22.33 10.52 -35.58
CA GLU A 32 -21.51 11.09 -36.67
C GLU A 32 -20.19 11.71 -36.19
N ARG A 33 -19.99 11.80 -34.87
CA ARG A 33 -18.75 12.36 -34.28
C ARG A 33 -17.70 11.30 -34.08
N GLU A 34 -16.46 11.62 -34.38
CA GLU A 34 -15.30 10.79 -34.11
C GLU A 34 -14.38 11.53 -33.12
N VAL A 35 -13.94 10.83 -32.07
CA VAL A 35 -13.09 11.38 -31.00
C VAL A 35 -11.89 10.49 -30.84
N GLU A 36 -10.73 11.08 -31.00
CA GLU A 36 -9.46 10.42 -30.75
C GLU A 36 -9.12 10.47 -29.27
N LEU A 37 -8.81 9.27 -28.68
CA LEU A 37 -8.44 9.06 -27.29
C LEU A 37 -7.07 8.41 -27.20
N GLY A 38 -6.30 8.74 -26.18
CA GLY A 38 -5.00 8.15 -25.93
C GLY A 38 -5.12 6.69 -25.49
N PHE A 39 -4.22 5.85 -25.97
CA PHE A 39 -4.02 4.50 -25.45
C PHE A 39 -2.86 4.50 -24.47
N VAL A 40 -3.05 3.98 -23.27
CA VAL A 40 -2.05 3.83 -22.22
C VAL A 40 -1.62 2.37 -22.17
N PRO A 41 -0.42 2.01 -22.66
CA PRO A 41 0.05 0.64 -22.64
C PRO A 41 0.37 0.20 -21.22
N ALA A 42 0.16 -1.07 -20.89
CA ALA A 42 0.62 -1.69 -19.67
C ALA A 42 1.91 -2.49 -19.91
N THR A 43 2.84 -2.46 -18.97
CA THR A 43 4.03 -3.32 -19.01
C THR A 43 3.65 -4.79 -18.84
N VAL A 44 2.66 -5.06 -18.01
CA VAL A 44 2.09 -6.41 -17.78
C VAL A 44 0.57 -6.25 -17.62
N GLY A 45 -0.19 -7.13 -18.24
CA GLY A 45 -1.66 -7.08 -18.24
C GLY A 45 -2.22 -6.28 -19.42
N GLN A 46 -3.40 -5.70 -19.25
CA GLN A 46 -4.14 -5.01 -20.29
C GLN A 46 -3.87 -3.51 -20.24
N GLY A 47 -3.67 -2.88 -21.40
CA GLY A 47 -3.60 -1.41 -21.51
C GLY A 47 -4.99 -0.78 -21.33
N GLY A 48 -5.00 0.54 -21.12
CA GLY A 48 -6.22 1.31 -20.91
C GLY A 48 -6.43 2.37 -21.99
N ILE A 49 -7.67 2.81 -22.16
CA ILE A 49 -8.02 3.97 -22.99
C ILE A 49 -8.16 5.17 -22.05
N ASP A 50 -7.41 6.23 -22.27
CA ASP A 50 -7.55 7.47 -21.50
C ASP A 50 -8.81 8.21 -21.92
N VAL A 51 -9.82 8.15 -21.06
CA VAL A 51 -11.12 8.81 -21.28
C VAL A 51 -11.24 10.18 -20.60
N SER A 52 -10.17 10.71 -20.01
CA SER A 52 -10.18 11.99 -19.27
C SER A 52 -10.68 13.17 -20.11
N GLY A 53 -10.36 13.19 -21.40
CA GLY A 53 -10.78 14.21 -22.33
C GLY A 53 -12.17 14.00 -22.97
N LEU A 54 -12.88 12.91 -22.71
CA LEU A 54 -14.08 12.51 -23.43
C LEU A 54 -15.23 13.52 -23.24
N LEU A 55 -15.46 13.98 -22.02
CA LEU A 55 -16.50 14.96 -21.73
C LEU A 55 -16.29 16.27 -22.48
N ALA A 56 -15.07 16.79 -22.48
CA ALA A 56 -14.73 18.03 -23.17
C ALA A 56 -14.82 17.91 -24.70
N LYS A 57 -14.40 16.77 -25.26
CA LYS A 57 -14.35 16.54 -26.72
C LYS A 57 -15.71 16.12 -27.30
N ALA A 58 -16.50 15.35 -26.57
CA ALA A 58 -17.73 14.73 -27.09
C ALA A 58 -19.00 15.11 -26.34
N GLY A 59 -18.91 15.68 -25.14
CA GLY A 59 -20.08 16.00 -24.31
C GLY A 59 -20.73 14.78 -23.65
N VAL A 60 -20.00 13.65 -23.59
CA VAL A 60 -20.49 12.40 -22.98
C VAL A 60 -19.50 11.90 -21.94
N VAL A 61 -19.98 11.03 -21.04
CA VAL A 61 -19.19 10.35 -20.00
C VAL A 61 -19.30 8.84 -20.21
N THR A 62 -18.36 8.10 -19.60
CA THR A 62 -18.46 6.64 -19.50
C THR A 62 -19.40 6.25 -18.36
N LEU A 63 -20.11 5.14 -18.53
CA LEU A 63 -20.93 4.54 -17.47
C LEU A 63 -20.48 3.09 -17.30
N ASP A 64 -19.89 2.79 -16.16
CA ASP A 64 -19.39 1.47 -15.78
C ASP A 64 -19.71 1.21 -14.29
N PRO A 65 -20.93 0.69 -13.99
CA PRO A 65 -21.33 0.40 -12.62
C PRO A 65 -20.38 -0.61 -11.95
N GLY A 66 -19.73 -0.20 -10.86
CA GLY A 66 -18.82 -1.05 -10.12
C GLY A 66 -17.39 -1.15 -10.68
N PHE A 67 -17.04 -0.35 -11.68
CA PHE A 67 -15.69 -0.32 -12.27
C PHE A 67 -15.20 -1.67 -12.81
N VAL A 68 -16.11 -2.47 -13.39
CA VAL A 68 -15.79 -3.81 -13.89
C VAL A 68 -14.84 -3.77 -15.09
N ASN A 69 -14.95 -2.70 -15.90
CA ASN A 69 -14.17 -2.52 -17.13
C ASN A 69 -13.44 -1.16 -17.18
N THR A 70 -13.22 -0.56 -16.03
CA THR A 70 -12.57 0.75 -15.93
C THR A 70 -11.33 0.68 -15.06
N ALA A 71 -10.16 0.98 -15.63
CA ALA A 71 -8.93 1.16 -14.88
C ALA A 71 -8.98 2.50 -14.13
N ALA A 72 -8.87 2.50 -12.81
CA ALA A 72 -8.92 3.70 -11.98
C ALA A 72 -7.62 4.51 -12.04
N CYS A 73 -6.47 3.84 -12.24
CA CYS A 73 -5.15 4.48 -12.31
C CYS A 73 -4.12 3.55 -12.96
N SER A 74 -2.95 4.11 -13.30
CA SER A 74 -1.73 3.33 -13.56
C SER A 74 -0.98 3.08 -12.27
N SER A 75 -0.48 1.87 -12.05
CA SER A 75 0.32 1.52 -10.88
C SER A 75 1.55 0.71 -11.27
N ALA A 76 2.71 1.06 -10.71
CA ALA A 76 3.95 0.28 -10.81
C ALA A 76 4.22 -0.52 -9.52
N ILE A 77 3.25 -0.59 -8.59
CA ILE A 77 3.47 -1.18 -7.26
C ILE A 77 3.17 -2.66 -7.27
N THR A 78 1.98 -3.06 -7.73
CA THR A 78 1.49 -4.44 -7.62
C THR A 78 0.89 -4.90 -8.93
N TYR A 79 1.23 -6.12 -9.34
CA TYR A 79 0.52 -6.86 -10.38
C TYR A 79 -0.10 -8.12 -9.79
N ILE A 80 -1.38 -8.34 -10.07
CA ILE A 80 -2.13 -9.53 -9.63
C ILE A 80 -2.84 -10.11 -10.84
N ASP A 81 -2.64 -11.41 -11.04
CA ASP A 81 -3.44 -12.25 -11.93
C ASP A 81 -4.01 -13.40 -11.09
N GLY A 82 -5.27 -13.27 -10.70
CA GLY A 82 -5.92 -14.25 -9.83
C GLY A 82 -6.17 -15.59 -10.52
N ASP A 83 -6.41 -15.58 -11.84
CA ASP A 83 -6.68 -16.79 -12.62
C ASP A 83 -5.40 -17.62 -12.81
N ALA A 84 -4.27 -16.95 -13.06
CA ALA A 84 -2.96 -17.58 -13.17
C ALA A 84 -2.25 -17.79 -11.82
N GLY A 85 -2.78 -17.24 -10.71
CA GLY A 85 -2.16 -17.30 -9.39
C GLY A 85 -0.85 -16.52 -9.30
N ILE A 86 -0.73 -15.40 -10.03
CA ILE A 86 0.48 -14.59 -10.09
C ILE A 86 0.31 -13.33 -9.24
N LEU A 87 1.28 -13.09 -8.35
CA LEU A 87 1.41 -11.84 -7.59
C LEU A 87 2.84 -11.32 -7.72
N ARG A 88 2.99 -10.03 -8.03
CA ARG A 88 4.30 -9.35 -8.09
C ARG A 88 4.23 -8.02 -7.35
N TYR A 89 5.27 -7.72 -6.58
CA TYR A 89 5.50 -6.41 -5.97
C TYR A 89 6.69 -5.73 -6.62
N ARG A 90 6.49 -4.56 -7.24
CA ARG A 90 7.53 -3.84 -7.98
C ARG A 90 8.28 -4.72 -9.00
N GLY A 91 7.58 -5.68 -9.61
CA GLY A 91 8.13 -6.65 -10.56
C GLY A 91 8.69 -7.93 -9.94
N TYR A 92 8.96 -7.99 -8.64
CA TYR A 92 9.45 -9.19 -7.95
C TYR A 92 8.32 -10.19 -7.70
N PRO A 93 8.50 -11.47 -8.07
CA PRO A 93 7.52 -12.52 -7.73
C PRO A 93 7.37 -12.67 -6.21
N ILE A 94 6.13 -12.88 -5.75
CA ILE A 94 5.85 -12.97 -4.31
C ILE A 94 6.57 -14.15 -3.65
N GLU A 95 6.77 -15.25 -4.37
CA GLU A 95 7.47 -16.43 -3.88
C GLU A 95 8.94 -16.13 -3.51
N GLN A 96 9.61 -15.26 -4.29
CA GLN A 96 10.97 -14.84 -3.98
C GLN A 96 11.01 -13.94 -2.76
N LEU A 97 10.09 -12.98 -2.66
CA LEU A 97 10.02 -12.07 -1.53
C LEU A 97 9.68 -12.81 -0.23
N ALA A 98 8.72 -13.74 -0.27
CA ALA A 98 8.33 -14.55 0.89
C ALA A 98 9.47 -15.42 1.43
N GLN A 99 10.35 -15.94 0.54
CA GLN A 99 11.45 -16.81 0.93
C GLN A 99 12.72 -16.07 1.35
N LYS A 100 12.96 -14.87 0.78
CA LYS A 100 14.29 -14.23 0.85
C LYS A 100 14.29 -12.87 1.52
N SER A 101 13.12 -12.28 1.76
CA SER A 101 12.98 -10.93 2.30
C SER A 101 12.26 -10.91 3.64
N SER A 102 12.65 -10.00 4.50
CA SER A 102 11.92 -9.69 5.73
C SER A 102 10.72 -8.79 5.45
N PHE A 103 9.81 -8.67 6.42
CA PHE A 103 8.66 -7.77 6.34
C PHE A 103 9.08 -6.30 6.06
N LEU A 104 10.14 -5.82 6.72
CA LEU A 104 10.60 -4.44 6.52
C LEU A 104 11.28 -4.23 5.16
N GLU A 105 11.98 -5.22 4.61
CA GLU A 105 12.53 -5.15 3.24
C GLU A 105 11.40 -5.05 2.21
N VAL A 106 10.33 -5.83 2.36
CA VAL A 106 9.17 -5.75 1.46
C VAL A 106 8.42 -4.45 1.64
N SER A 107 8.28 -3.95 2.87
CA SER A 107 7.67 -2.64 3.13
C SER A 107 8.46 -1.52 2.47
N TYR A 108 9.78 -1.55 2.59
CA TYR A 108 10.68 -0.60 1.93
C TYR A 108 10.53 -0.66 0.41
N LEU A 109 10.53 -1.87 -0.17
CA LEU A 109 10.33 -2.07 -1.61
C LEU A 109 9.02 -1.44 -2.10
N LEU A 110 7.92 -1.63 -1.39
CA LEU A 110 6.62 -1.09 -1.78
C LEU A 110 6.57 0.45 -1.71
N ILE A 111 7.21 1.03 -0.68
CA ILE A 111 7.21 2.48 -0.43
C ILE A 111 8.17 3.18 -1.40
N TYR A 112 9.43 2.72 -1.50
CA TYR A 112 10.49 3.41 -2.21
C TYR A 112 10.75 2.87 -3.64
N GLY A 113 10.21 1.71 -4.00
CA GLY A 113 10.26 1.16 -5.36
C GLY A 113 11.40 0.20 -5.62
N GLU A 114 12.36 0.04 -4.71
CA GLU A 114 13.53 -0.83 -4.82
C GLU A 114 13.83 -1.53 -3.49
N LEU A 115 14.56 -2.64 -3.52
CA LEU A 115 15.00 -3.32 -2.30
C LEU A 115 16.09 -2.50 -1.61
N PRO A 116 16.05 -2.40 -0.27
CA PRO A 116 17.02 -1.59 0.47
C PRO A 116 18.42 -2.19 0.45
N THR A 117 19.43 -1.34 0.49
CA THR A 117 20.77 -1.72 0.94
C THR A 117 20.75 -2.04 2.43
N ALA A 118 21.80 -2.68 2.96
CA ALA A 118 21.90 -3.00 4.39
C ALA A 118 21.80 -1.72 5.27
N ASP A 119 22.45 -0.64 4.87
CA ASP A 119 22.43 0.63 5.61
C ASP A 119 21.06 1.31 5.53
N ALA A 120 20.41 1.29 4.36
CA ALA A 120 19.06 1.82 4.17
C ALA A 120 18.04 1.05 5.00
N LEU A 121 18.14 -0.29 5.03
CA LEU A 121 17.29 -1.13 5.87
C LEU A 121 17.47 -0.84 7.35
N ALA A 122 18.72 -0.72 7.81
CA ALA A 122 19.01 -0.39 9.21
C ALA A 122 18.42 0.97 9.60
N GLY A 123 18.60 2.01 8.79
CA GLY A 123 18.02 3.33 9.02
C GLY A 123 16.49 3.31 9.00
N PHE A 124 15.87 2.56 8.08
CA PHE A 124 14.42 2.41 8.01
C PHE A 124 13.88 1.67 9.24
N ALA A 125 14.53 0.58 9.66
CA ALA A 125 14.15 -0.17 10.85
C ALA A 125 14.23 0.68 12.12
N ASP A 126 15.27 1.51 12.27
CA ASP A 126 15.42 2.41 13.41
C ASP A 126 14.33 3.48 13.44
N ARG A 127 13.99 4.07 12.30
CA ARG A 127 12.86 5.01 12.18
C ARG A 127 11.54 4.37 12.58
N ILE A 128 11.26 3.14 12.14
CA ILE A 128 10.05 2.41 12.54
C ILE A 128 10.06 2.16 14.04
N LYS A 129 11.16 1.66 14.58
CA LYS A 129 11.33 1.30 16.00
C LYS A 129 11.07 2.49 16.93
N THR A 130 11.56 3.67 16.56
CA THR A 130 11.41 4.89 17.38
C THR A 130 10.02 5.53 17.29
N HIS A 131 9.13 5.03 16.43
CA HIS A 131 7.75 5.56 16.25
C HIS A 131 6.63 4.62 16.71
N THR A 132 6.94 3.48 17.33
CA THR A 132 5.95 2.47 17.73
C THR A 132 5.03 2.89 18.86
N LEU A 133 5.52 3.74 19.78
CA LEU A 133 4.76 4.17 20.96
C LEU A 133 3.56 5.05 20.57
N LEU A 134 2.41 4.76 21.17
CA LEU A 134 1.22 5.62 21.10
C LEU A 134 1.26 6.70 22.18
N ASN A 135 0.62 7.85 21.89
CA ASN A 135 0.38 8.87 22.91
C ASN A 135 -0.47 8.29 24.04
N GLU A 136 -0.14 8.59 25.31
CA GLU A 136 -0.84 8.07 26.48
C GLU A 136 -2.34 8.44 26.48
N GLU A 137 -2.70 9.61 25.98
CA GLU A 137 -4.09 10.04 25.91
C GLU A 137 -4.89 9.21 24.90
N LEU A 138 -4.26 8.70 23.84
CA LEU A 138 -4.90 7.82 22.87
C LEU A 138 -5.32 6.48 23.51
N LYS A 139 -4.72 6.05 24.60
CA LYS A 139 -5.15 4.85 25.33
C LYS A 139 -6.57 4.99 25.87
N ARG A 140 -6.95 6.17 26.35
CA ARG A 140 -8.31 6.46 26.83
C ARG A 140 -9.35 6.32 25.73
N PHE A 141 -8.95 6.51 24.48
CA PHE A 141 -9.84 6.30 23.33
C PHE A 141 -10.34 4.86 23.24
N PHE A 142 -9.52 3.87 23.60
CA PHE A 142 -9.93 2.47 23.64
C PHE A 142 -10.94 2.17 24.74
N ASP A 143 -11.01 2.98 25.79
CA ASP A 143 -11.97 2.78 26.88
C ASP A 143 -13.42 3.08 26.46
N GLY A 144 -13.60 3.88 25.42
CA GLY A 144 -14.91 4.19 24.84
C GLY A 144 -15.55 3.04 24.05
N PHE A 145 -14.79 1.98 23.72
CA PHE A 145 -15.34 0.83 22.98
C PHE A 145 -15.81 -0.27 23.91
N PRO A 146 -16.95 -0.93 23.59
CA PRO A 146 -17.37 -2.14 24.29
C PRO A 146 -16.33 -3.26 24.07
N ARG A 147 -16.25 -4.19 25.02
CA ARG A 147 -15.26 -5.30 24.96
C ARG A 147 -15.47 -6.25 23.80
N ASP A 148 -16.70 -6.42 23.36
CA ASP A 148 -17.12 -7.26 22.25
C ASP A 148 -17.14 -6.53 20.90
N ALA A 149 -16.63 -5.29 20.84
CA ALA A 149 -16.51 -4.55 19.60
C ALA A 149 -15.65 -5.31 18.59
N HIS A 150 -16.11 -5.34 17.35
CA HIS A 150 -15.29 -5.92 16.26
C HIS A 150 -13.97 -5.17 16.11
N PRO A 151 -12.80 -5.84 16.00
CA PRO A 151 -11.49 -5.19 16.01
C PRO A 151 -11.28 -4.21 14.83
N MET A 152 -11.91 -4.45 13.68
CA MET A 152 -11.71 -3.57 12.51
C MET A 152 -12.27 -2.16 12.68
N PRO A 153 -13.51 -1.92 13.16
CA PRO A 153 -13.96 -0.57 13.51
C PRO A 153 -13.09 0.10 14.57
N VAL A 154 -12.63 -0.64 15.58
CA VAL A 154 -11.72 -0.11 16.60
C VAL A 154 -10.40 0.35 15.97
N LEU A 155 -9.80 -0.49 15.11
CA LEU A 155 -8.57 -0.15 14.39
C LEU A 155 -8.77 1.09 13.49
N ALA A 156 -9.83 1.11 12.67
CA ALA A 156 -10.11 2.22 11.76
C ALA A 156 -10.32 3.55 12.52
N SER A 157 -11.06 3.51 13.62
CA SER A 157 -11.31 4.68 14.47
C SER A 157 -10.03 5.18 15.15
N ALA A 158 -9.19 4.28 15.66
CA ALA A 158 -7.91 4.63 16.29
C ALA A 158 -6.93 5.21 15.27
N VAL A 159 -6.86 4.67 14.05
CA VAL A 159 -6.04 5.23 12.96
C VAL A 159 -6.52 6.64 12.60
N SER A 160 -7.82 6.87 12.51
CA SER A 160 -8.36 8.21 12.27
C SER A 160 -8.03 9.16 13.43
N ALA A 161 -8.12 8.70 14.68
CA ALA A 161 -7.82 9.51 15.86
C ALA A 161 -6.33 9.92 15.95
N ILE A 162 -5.40 9.12 15.42
CA ILE A 162 -3.96 9.44 15.40
C ILE A 162 -3.69 10.81 14.77
N SER A 163 -4.42 11.21 13.73
CA SER A 163 -4.21 12.48 13.05
C SER A 163 -4.34 13.70 13.98
N THR A 164 -5.13 13.57 15.06
CA THR A 164 -5.30 14.65 16.05
C THR A 164 -4.07 14.85 16.93
N PHE A 165 -3.18 13.88 17.00
CA PHE A 165 -1.94 13.92 17.81
C PHE A 165 -0.69 14.31 17.00
N TYR A 166 -0.76 14.30 15.66
CA TYR A 166 0.38 14.51 14.76
C TYR A 166 0.03 15.52 13.67
N GLN A 167 -0.20 16.77 14.09
CA GLN A 167 -0.60 17.86 13.18
C GLN A 167 0.57 18.39 12.31
N ASP A 168 1.78 17.94 12.58
CA ASP A 168 3.01 18.30 11.86
C ASP A 168 3.22 17.55 10.54
N SER A 169 2.29 16.68 10.15
CA SER A 169 2.42 15.84 8.95
C SER A 169 1.08 15.51 8.28
N LEU A 170 0.18 16.50 8.22
CA LEU A 170 -1.18 16.30 7.68
C LEU A 170 -1.34 16.71 6.21
N ASP A 171 -0.38 17.41 5.61
CA ASP A 171 -0.47 17.80 4.21
C ASP A 171 -0.12 16.62 3.28
N PRO A 172 -1.11 16.06 2.55
CA PRO A 172 -0.87 14.93 1.65
C PRO A 172 -0.14 15.34 0.36
N MET A 173 0.07 16.63 0.13
CA MET A 173 0.81 17.14 -1.03
C MET A 173 2.27 17.44 -0.70
N ASP A 174 2.66 17.43 0.58
CA ASP A 174 4.05 17.57 1.00
C ASP A 174 4.71 16.18 1.13
N PRO A 175 5.73 15.86 0.31
CA PRO A 175 6.41 14.56 0.35
C PRO A 175 7.02 14.22 1.71
N ALA A 176 7.50 15.20 2.48
CA ALA A 176 8.06 14.97 3.81
C ALA A 176 6.97 14.58 4.82
N HIS A 177 5.79 15.21 4.73
CA HIS A 177 4.62 14.85 5.55
C HIS A 177 4.11 13.46 5.19
N VAL A 178 4.05 13.12 3.89
CA VAL A 178 3.64 11.80 3.42
C VAL A 178 4.60 10.71 3.93
N GLU A 179 5.91 10.94 3.82
CA GLU A 179 6.91 10.00 4.31
C GLU A 179 6.80 9.79 5.82
N LEU A 180 6.73 10.88 6.59
CA LEU A 180 6.62 10.81 8.05
C LEU A 180 5.34 10.11 8.50
N SER A 181 4.21 10.42 7.87
CA SER A 181 2.93 9.76 8.15
C SER A 181 2.95 8.28 7.80
N THR A 182 3.61 7.89 6.70
CA THR A 182 3.79 6.50 6.32
C THR A 182 4.60 5.72 7.37
N ILE A 183 5.72 6.27 7.84
CA ILE A 183 6.53 5.68 8.92
C ILE A 183 5.71 5.54 10.21
N ARG A 184 5.01 6.61 10.62
CA ARG A 184 4.16 6.61 11.83
C ARG A 184 3.06 5.56 11.75
N LEU A 185 2.36 5.47 10.63
CA LEU A 185 1.29 4.48 10.44
C LEU A 185 1.86 3.05 10.48
N LEU A 186 2.92 2.78 9.73
CA LEU A 186 3.55 1.46 9.70
C LEU A 186 4.03 1.03 11.10
N ALA A 187 4.61 1.96 11.87
CA ALA A 187 5.11 1.69 13.21
C ALA A 187 3.99 1.48 14.24
N LYS A 188 2.89 2.26 14.15
CA LYS A 188 1.84 2.31 15.19
C LYS A 188 0.70 1.31 14.97
N LEU A 189 0.46 0.88 13.74
CA LEU A 189 -0.60 -0.09 13.44
C LEU A 189 -0.49 -1.38 14.26
N PRO A 190 0.70 -2.01 14.42
CA PRO A 190 0.85 -3.18 15.29
C PRO A 190 0.49 -2.91 16.74
N THR A 191 0.87 -1.74 17.28
CA THR A 191 0.53 -1.35 18.66
C THR A 191 -0.98 -1.14 18.83
N ILE A 192 -1.65 -0.49 17.88
CA ILE A 192 -3.11 -0.29 17.90
C ILE A 192 -3.83 -1.64 17.84
N ALA A 193 -3.40 -2.54 16.95
CA ALA A 193 -4.00 -3.86 16.82
C ALA A 193 -3.83 -4.69 18.11
N ALA A 194 -2.64 -4.66 18.70
CA ALA A 194 -2.38 -5.32 19.98
C ALA A 194 -3.26 -4.75 21.11
N TYR A 195 -3.42 -3.43 21.18
CA TYR A 195 -4.26 -2.78 22.19
C TYR A 195 -5.75 -3.12 21.99
N ALA A 196 -6.22 -3.12 20.75
CA ALA A 196 -7.60 -3.57 20.45
C ALA A 196 -7.84 -5.00 20.93
N TYR A 197 -6.90 -5.91 20.67
CA TYR A 197 -6.96 -7.29 21.15
C TYR A 197 -6.93 -7.38 22.68
N LYS A 198 -5.96 -6.73 23.34
CA LYS A 198 -5.84 -6.72 24.80
C LYS A 198 -7.12 -6.17 25.47
N LYS A 199 -7.72 -5.12 24.89
CA LYS A 199 -9.00 -4.58 25.37
C LYS A 199 -10.12 -5.64 25.30
N SER A 200 -10.22 -6.37 24.18
CA SER A 200 -11.29 -7.36 23.96
C SER A 200 -11.22 -8.52 24.98
N ILE A 201 -10.03 -8.93 25.37
CA ILE A 201 -9.84 -10.00 26.38
C ILE A 201 -9.70 -9.48 27.82
N GLY A 202 -9.75 -8.15 28.02
CA GLY A 202 -9.68 -7.52 29.35
C GLY A 202 -8.32 -7.61 30.03
N GLN A 203 -7.24 -7.65 29.25
CA GLN A 203 -5.87 -7.62 29.74
C GLN A 203 -5.26 -6.21 29.64
N PRO A 204 -4.25 -5.89 30.46
CA PRO A 204 -3.56 -4.62 30.39
C PRO A 204 -2.78 -4.45 29.09
N PHE A 205 -2.65 -3.22 28.62
CA PHE A 205 -1.80 -2.88 27.48
C PHE A 205 -0.32 -3.04 27.83
N LEU A 206 0.43 -3.68 26.94
CA LEU A 206 1.88 -3.75 27.03
C LEU A 206 2.50 -2.70 26.12
N TYR A 207 3.53 -2.04 26.63
CA TYR A 207 4.30 -1.07 25.82
C TYR A 207 5.20 -1.80 24.82
N PRO A 208 5.46 -1.17 23.66
CA PRO A 208 6.50 -1.65 22.77
C PRO A 208 7.86 -1.60 23.46
N ASP A 209 8.66 -2.63 23.22
CA ASP A 209 10.04 -2.74 23.72
C ASP A 209 11.03 -2.59 22.56
N ASN A 210 11.92 -1.59 22.67
CA ASN A 210 12.90 -1.29 21.64
C ASN A 210 14.01 -2.35 21.49
N SER A 211 14.08 -3.37 22.35
CA SER A 211 14.96 -4.53 22.15
C SER A 211 14.44 -5.49 21.07
N HIS A 212 13.15 -5.44 20.77
CA HIS A 212 12.49 -6.28 19.79
C HIS A 212 12.44 -5.63 18.40
N ASN A 213 12.42 -6.46 17.34
CA ASN A 213 12.04 -6.00 16.02
C ASN A 213 10.52 -5.77 15.92
N LEU A 214 10.04 -5.25 14.78
CA LEU A 214 8.62 -4.90 14.61
C LEU A 214 7.66 -6.10 14.85
N ILE A 215 8.03 -7.28 14.35
CA ILE A 215 7.19 -8.48 14.46
C ILE A 215 7.22 -9.03 15.88
N GLU A 216 8.40 -9.10 16.48
CA GLU A 216 8.57 -9.51 17.87
C GLU A 216 7.80 -8.59 18.81
N ASN A 217 7.88 -7.28 18.58
CA ASN A 217 7.12 -6.28 19.34
C ASN A 217 5.60 -6.47 19.22
N PHE A 218 5.11 -6.72 18.02
CA PHE A 218 3.69 -7.02 17.81
C PHE A 218 3.23 -8.25 18.60
N LEU A 219 4.02 -9.35 18.54
CA LEU A 219 3.71 -10.57 19.27
C LEU A 219 3.82 -10.36 20.80
N TRP A 220 4.85 -9.63 21.25
CA TRP A 220 5.01 -9.25 22.63
C TRP A 220 3.82 -8.47 23.18
N MET A 221 3.42 -7.39 22.51
CA MET A 221 2.30 -6.55 22.92
C MET A 221 0.96 -7.30 22.87
N THR A 222 0.80 -8.23 21.93
CA THR A 222 -0.45 -8.98 21.72
C THR A 222 -0.60 -10.13 22.72
N PHE A 223 0.44 -10.93 22.91
CA PHE A 223 0.37 -12.19 23.64
C PHE A 223 1.21 -12.21 24.92
N GLY A 224 2.10 -11.27 25.11
CA GLY A 224 2.88 -11.16 26.34
C GLY A 224 1.99 -10.99 27.56
N LEU A 225 2.47 -11.50 28.69
CA LEU A 225 1.90 -11.26 30.01
C LEU A 225 2.77 -10.24 30.76
N PRO A 226 2.18 -9.34 31.54
CA PRO A 226 2.94 -8.37 32.35
C PRO A 226 3.76 -9.04 33.43
#